data_347fae19711904bfda1cc0e92d1b0a84
#
_entry.id   347fae19711904bfda1cc0e92d1b0a84
#
_cell.length_a   1.000
_cell.length_b   1.000
_cell.length_c   1.000
_cell.angle_alpha   90.00
_cell.angle_beta   90.00
_cell.angle_gamma   90.00
#
_symmetry.space_group_name_H-M   'P 1'
#
loop_
_entity.id
_entity.type
_entity.pdbx_description
1 polymer ?
#
loop_
_entity_poly.entity_id
_entity_poly.type
_entity_poly.pdbx_seq_one_letter_code
_entity_poly.pdbx_strand_id
1 'polypeptide(L)'
;IRDSPAELPPAPADFTGRDQEVIRLATALTSHRPRRPDQAVHVVTGMPGIGKTSVALRTAHRVKRSYPDGQIHLDLRGSGPRPLDPAEALGELLRLVGVAPHRIPAAPDDRARAWRTRTAAGRLLLVLDDAADERAVRPLLPVTDGCAVLITSRSGLYALEGASRTVLAPLTPPESRALFTRLAGTSLTDSEPAAASAVVDACGGLPLALRIAGAKVMARPHWPLSRYADRLGDPDRTLAELAVADLSVRDRLMEAYGRLAAPVRRALRFHSALGPHPVEPGTVARLLGTGPEEADELLADLAAAHWAEALRHPGGPAYRLHPLVRLFAQGMLAAEEGSVPRVLPQHASWATTRTDNTA
;
A
#
# COMPACT_ATOMS: atom_id res chain seq x y z
N ILE A 1 -16.82 -35.47 4.37
CA ILE A 1 -16.81 -33.99 4.39
C ILE A 1 -15.37 -33.61 4.11
N ARG A 2 -15.06 -33.08 2.92
CA ARG A 2 -13.77 -32.48 2.66
C ARG A 2 -13.77 -31.16 3.42
N ASP A 3 -12.90 -31.04 4.43
CA ASP A 3 -12.74 -29.76 5.13
C ASP A 3 -12.28 -28.71 4.11
N SER A 4 -13.16 -27.78 3.78
CA SER A 4 -12.82 -26.65 2.91
C SER A 4 -11.83 -25.75 3.66
N PRO A 5 -10.72 -25.32 3.05
CA PRO A 5 -9.74 -24.48 3.76
C PRO A 5 -10.39 -23.17 4.21
N ALA A 6 -10.19 -22.79 5.47
CA ALA A 6 -10.70 -21.57 6.09
C ALA A 6 -9.52 -20.78 6.71
N GLU A 7 -8.56 -20.41 5.86
CA GLU A 7 -7.23 -19.92 6.26
C GLU A 7 -7.13 -18.37 6.26
N LEU A 8 -8.27 -17.66 6.34
CA LEU A 8 -8.23 -16.20 6.42
C LEU A 8 -7.81 -15.73 7.82
N PRO A 9 -6.72 -14.98 7.96
CA PRO A 9 -6.40 -14.29 9.20
C PRO A 9 -7.54 -13.34 9.62
N PRO A 10 -7.67 -13.01 10.91
CA PRO A 10 -8.68 -12.07 11.36
C PRO A 10 -8.46 -10.69 10.70
N ALA A 11 -9.56 -10.08 10.24
CA ALA A 11 -9.51 -8.69 9.82
C ALA A 11 -9.22 -7.80 11.04
N PRO A 12 -8.49 -6.67 10.90
CA PRO A 12 -8.25 -5.77 12.01
C PRO A 12 -9.55 -5.32 12.65
N ALA A 13 -9.67 -5.46 13.97
CA ALA A 13 -10.87 -5.11 14.71
C ALA A 13 -11.16 -3.60 14.68
N ASP A 14 -10.12 -2.80 14.53
CA ASP A 14 -10.14 -1.35 14.44
C ASP A 14 -10.19 -0.81 13.00
N PHE A 15 -10.52 -1.65 12.03
CA PHE A 15 -10.67 -1.24 10.64
C PHE A 15 -11.69 -0.10 10.52
N THR A 16 -11.26 1.02 9.94
CA THR A 16 -12.05 2.26 9.85
C THR A 16 -11.82 2.90 8.47
N GLY A 17 -12.88 3.44 7.89
CA GLY A 17 -12.84 4.00 6.54
C GLY A 17 -12.76 2.92 5.44
N ARG A 18 -12.52 3.35 4.21
CA ARG A 18 -12.36 2.47 3.04
C ARG A 18 -13.62 1.67 2.66
N ASP A 19 -14.79 2.09 3.11
CA ASP A 19 -16.03 1.36 2.84
C ASP A 19 -16.30 1.27 1.33
N GLN A 20 -16.00 2.33 0.58
CA GLN A 20 -16.20 2.34 -0.86
C GLN A 20 -15.26 1.36 -1.58
N GLU A 21 -13.98 1.29 -1.21
CA GLU A 21 -13.01 0.35 -1.77
C GLU A 21 -13.41 -1.09 -1.45
N VAL A 22 -13.77 -1.38 -0.19
CA VAL A 22 -14.23 -2.70 0.24
C VAL A 22 -15.50 -3.11 -0.50
N ILE A 23 -16.49 -2.20 -0.65
CA ILE A 23 -17.73 -2.48 -1.38
C ILE A 23 -17.43 -2.74 -2.86
N ARG A 24 -16.63 -1.89 -3.52
CA ARG A 24 -16.26 -2.07 -4.93
C ARG A 24 -15.56 -3.40 -5.17
N LEU A 25 -14.55 -3.73 -4.34
CA LEU A 25 -13.84 -5.01 -4.42
C LEU A 25 -14.78 -6.19 -4.15
N ALA A 26 -15.63 -6.12 -3.12
CA ALA A 26 -16.58 -7.17 -2.81
C ALA A 26 -17.57 -7.40 -3.96
N THR A 27 -18.13 -6.33 -4.52
CA THR A 27 -19.02 -6.40 -5.68
C THR A 27 -18.30 -7.00 -6.90
N ALA A 28 -17.08 -6.57 -7.15
CA ALA A 28 -16.28 -7.09 -8.23
C ALA A 28 -15.96 -8.58 -8.03
N LEU A 29 -15.65 -9.05 -6.84
CA LEU A 29 -15.40 -10.46 -6.53
C LEU A 29 -16.67 -11.33 -6.60
N THR A 30 -17.86 -10.78 -6.34
CA THR A 30 -19.12 -11.57 -6.28
C THR A 30 -20.03 -11.40 -7.49
N SER A 31 -19.72 -10.52 -8.46
CA SER A 31 -20.56 -10.34 -9.65
C SER A 31 -20.64 -11.64 -10.47
N HIS A 32 -21.88 -12.09 -10.69
CA HIS A 32 -22.21 -13.35 -11.39
C HIS A 32 -22.26 -13.20 -12.92
N ARG A 33 -21.71 -12.13 -13.49
CA ARG A 33 -21.58 -12.05 -14.96
C ARG A 33 -20.58 -13.12 -15.41
N PRO A 34 -20.83 -13.78 -16.58
CA PRO A 34 -19.83 -14.68 -17.14
C PRO A 34 -18.54 -13.88 -17.31
N ARG A 35 -17.59 -14.17 -16.42
CA ARG A 35 -16.28 -13.52 -16.45
C ARG A 35 -15.40 -14.30 -17.40
N ARG A 36 -14.60 -13.60 -18.14
CA ARG A 36 -13.41 -14.24 -18.67
C ARG A 36 -12.52 -14.61 -17.46
N PRO A 37 -11.81 -15.74 -17.50
CA PRO A 37 -10.96 -16.18 -16.38
C PRO A 37 -9.99 -15.10 -15.87
N ASP A 38 -9.59 -14.19 -16.77
CA ASP A 38 -8.72 -13.04 -16.50
C ASP A 38 -9.39 -11.93 -15.66
N GLN A 39 -10.74 -11.88 -15.58
CA GLN A 39 -11.47 -10.87 -14.81
C GLN A 39 -11.68 -11.24 -13.32
N ALA A 40 -11.21 -12.39 -12.89
CA ALA A 40 -11.31 -12.85 -11.51
C ALA A 40 -10.13 -12.40 -10.62
N VAL A 41 -9.17 -11.66 -11.19
CA VAL A 41 -7.96 -11.20 -10.49
C VAL A 41 -8.08 -9.72 -10.16
N HIS A 42 -7.94 -9.38 -8.86
CA HIS A 42 -7.97 -8.01 -8.36
C HIS A 42 -6.69 -7.69 -7.61
N VAL A 43 -6.00 -6.64 -8.02
CA VAL A 43 -4.77 -6.16 -7.39
C VAL A 43 -5.06 -4.92 -6.56
N VAL A 44 -4.76 -4.98 -5.27
CA VAL A 44 -4.80 -3.84 -4.35
C VAL A 44 -3.38 -3.33 -4.16
N THR A 45 -3.14 -2.09 -4.55
CA THR A 45 -1.80 -1.51 -4.53
C THR A 45 -1.78 -0.16 -3.81
N GLY A 46 -0.59 0.37 -3.54
CA GLY A 46 -0.40 1.64 -2.85
C GLY A 46 0.87 1.65 -1.99
N MET A 47 1.19 2.79 -1.42
CA MET A 47 2.40 3.01 -0.65
C MET A 47 2.56 2.06 0.56
N PRO A 48 3.78 1.88 1.09
CA PRO A 48 4.00 1.13 2.33
C PRO A 48 3.18 1.69 3.49
N GLY A 49 2.54 0.81 4.28
CA GLY A 49 1.74 1.24 5.44
C GLY A 49 0.33 1.76 5.14
N ILE A 50 -0.12 1.78 3.86
CA ILE A 50 -1.44 2.29 3.43
C ILE A 50 -2.61 1.36 3.77
N GLY A 51 -2.35 0.14 4.25
CA GLY A 51 -3.40 -0.79 4.68
C GLY A 51 -3.90 -1.76 3.60
N LYS A 52 -3.09 -2.11 2.59
CA LYS A 52 -3.44 -3.06 1.52
C LYS A 52 -3.96 -4.39 2.05
N THR A 53 -3.19 -5.04 2.90
CA THR A 53 -3.55 -6.32 3.55
C THR A 53 -4.84 -6.19 4.35
N SER A 54 -5.02 -5.09 5.09
CA SER A 54 -6.24 -4.85 5.87
C SER A 54 -7.50 -4.75 5.00
N VAL A 55 -7.41 -4.03 3.88
CA VAL A 55 -8.50 -3.92 2.88
C VAL A 55 -8.77 -5.29 2.25
N ALA A 56 -7.72 -6.02 1.87
CA ALA A 56 -7.87 -7.35 1.27
C ALA A 56 -8.56 -8.33 2.24
N LEU A 57 -8.11 -8.41 3.50
CA LEU A 57 -8.71 -9.27 4.51
C LEU A 57 -10.15 -8.86 4.82
N ARG A 58 -10.43 -7.56 4.97
CA ARG A 58 -11.79 -7.06 5.20
C ARG A 58 -12.72 -7.43 4.05
N THR A 59 -12.26 -7.29 2.82
CA THR A 59 -13.00 -7.70 1.62
C THR A 59 -13.22 -9.20 1.59
N ALA A 60 -12.17 -10.00 1.83
CA ALA A 60 -12.24 -11.46 1.82
C ALA A 60 -13.26 -11.97 2.85
N HIS A 61 -13.24 -11.45 4.08
CA HIS A 61 -14.23 -11.80 5.10
C HIS A 61 -15.66 -11.43 4.71
N ARG A 62 -15.87 -10.33 3.98
CA ARG A 62 -17.18 -9.89 3.50
C ARG A 62 -17.75 -10.85 2.47
N VAL A 63 -16.91 -11.40 1.58
CA VAL A 63 -17.35 -12.25 0.45
C VAL A 63 -17.19 -13.74 0.70
N LYS A 64 -16.63 -14.18 1.84
CA LYS A 64 -16.30 -15.59 2.11
C LYS A 64 -17.42 -16.59 1.84
N ARG A 65 -18.68 -16.20 2.07
CA ARG A 65 -19.84 -17.08 1.82
C ARG A 65 -20.08 -17.37 0.34
N SER A 66 -19.54 -16.56 -0.56
CA SER A 66 -19.62 -16.78 -2.01
C SER A 66 -18.64 -17.82 -2.53
N TYR A 67 -17.72 -18.29 -1.67
CA TYR A 67 -16.66 -19.25 -1.99
C TYR A 67 -16.72 -20.45 -1.05
N PRO A 68 -17.70 -21.35 -1.26
CA PRO A 68 -17.98 -22.46 -0.34
C PRO A 68 -16.90 -23.53 -0.30
N ASP A 69 -16.07 -23.64 -1.35
CA ASP A 69 -15.00 -24.63 -1.42
C ASP A 69 -13.73 -24.19 -0.70
N GLY A 70 -13.71 -22.97 -0.17
CA GLY A 70 -12.71 -22.49 0.76
C GLY A 70 -12.17 -21.10 0.48
N GLN A 71 -11.44 -20.60 1.48
CA GLN A 71 -10.73 -19.31 1.42
C GLN A 71 -9.28 -19.57 1.90
N ILE A 72 -8.34 -19.17 1.08
CA ILE A 72 -6.92 -19.35 1.33
C ILE A 72 -6.25 -17.98 1.38
N HIS A 73 -5.45 -17.76 2.41
CA HIS A 73 -4.54 -16.63 2.50
C HIS A 73 -3.11 -17.16 2.43
N LEU A 74 -2.31 -16.59 1.55
CA LEU A 74 -0.89 -16.92 1.40
C LEU A 74 -0.06 -15.65 1.37
N ASP A 75 0.84 -15.49 2.34
CA ASP A 75 1.81 -14.41 2.38
C ASP A 75 3.00 -14.78 1.46
N LEU A 76 3.16 -14.04 0.38
CA LEU A 76 4.24 -14.23 -0.59
C LEU A 76 5.55 -13.56 -0.14
N ARG A 77 5.52 -12.81 0.97
CA ARG A 77 6.71 -12.15 1.55
C ARG A 77 7.51 -11.34 0.53
N GLY A 78 6.80 -10.81 -0.47
CA GLY A 78 7.39 -10.09 -1.59
C GLY A 78 8.20 -8.88 -1.17
N SER A 79 7.91 -8.27 -0.03
CA SER A 79 8.68 -7.17 0.54
C SER A 79 9.82 -7.61 1.46
N GLY A 80 9.85 -8.86 1.89
CA GLY A 80 10.88 -9.41 2.77
C GLY A 80 12.21 -9.75 2.06
N PRO A 81 13.26 -10.06 2.82
CA PRO A 81 14.57 -10.41 2.26
C PRO A 81 14.57 -11.76 1.52
N ARG A 82 13.57 -12.59 1.75
CA ARG A 82 13.37 -13.91 1.12
C ARG A 82 11.91 -14.04 0.68
N PRO A 83 11.56 -13.55 -0.50
CA PRO A 83 10.25 -13.80 -1.09
C PRO A 83 9.97 -15.30 -1.20
N LEU A 84 8.71 -15.69 -1.07
CA LEU A 84 8.30 -17.08 -1.23
C LEU A 84 8.48 -17.50 -2.69
N ASP A 85 9.22 -18.57 -2.91
CA ASP A 85 9.40 -19.13 -4.25
C ASP A 85 8.06 -19.65 -4.81
N PRO A 86 7.72 -19.38 -6.08
CA PRO A 86 6.46 -19.82 -6.67
C PRO A 86 6.20 -21.32 -6.60
N ALA A 87 7.24 -22.16 -6.69
CA ALA A 87 7.10 -23.61 -6.57
C ALA A 87 6.83 -24.03 -5.12
N GLU A 88 7.42 -23.34 -4.14
CA GLU A 88 7.10 -23.53 -2.72
C GLU A 88 5.67 -23.09 -2.44
N ALA A 89 5.25 -21.91 -2.94
CA ALA A 89 3.89 -21.39 -2.83
C ALA A 89 2.86 -22.38 -3.39
N LEU A 90 3.10 -22.96 -4.58
CA LEU A 90 2.26 -24.00 -5.16
C LEU A 90 2.18 -25.26 -4.28
N GLY A 91 3.31 -25.67 -3.68
CA GLY A 91 3.34 -26.78 -2.75
C GLY A 91 2.48 -26.52 -1.51
N GLU A 92 2.50 -25.30 -0.98
CA GLU A 92 1.67 -24.89 0.14
C GLU A 92 0.20 -24.83 -0.23
N LEU A 93 -0.15 -24.22 -1.36
CA LEU A 93 -1.52 -24.18 -1.88
C LEU A 93 -2.10 -25.58 -2.08
N LEU A 94 -1.33 -26.52 -2.66
CA LEU A 94 -1.77 -27.90 -2.85
C LEU A 94 -2.04 -28.61 -1.51
N ARG A 95 -1.21 -28.38 -0.48
CA ARG A 95 -1.47 -28.90 0.87
C ARG A 95 -2.75 -28.35 1.46
N LEU A 96 -2.97 -27.05 1.34
CA LEU A 96 -4.16 -26.38 1.86
C LEU A 96 -5.46 -26.88 1.22
N VAL A 97 -5.44 -27.28 -0.06
CA VAL A 97 -6.60 -27.91 -0.71
C VAL A 97 -6.64 -29.44 -0.53
N GLY A 98 -5.89 -29.98 0.43
CA GLY A 98 -6.00 -31.38 0.86
C GLY A 98 -5.23 -32.37 0.01
N VAL A 99 -4.19 -31.95 -0.73
CA VAL A 99 -3.27 -32.88 -1.39
C VAL A 99 -2.25 -33.40 -0.37
N ALA A 100 -2.21 -34.70 -0.18
CA ALA A 100 -1.26 -35.31 0.75
C ALA A 100 0.21 -35.01 0.36
N PRO A 101 1.11 -34.69 1.33
CA PRO A 101 2.48 -34.27 1.04
C PRO A 101 3.24 -35.16 0.07
N HIS A 102 3.09 -36.48 0.18
CA HIS A 102 3.75 -37.47 -0.69
C HIS A 102 3.19 -37.50 -2.13
N ARG A 103 2.04 -36.86 -2.39
CA ARG A 103 1.42 -36.72 -3.71
C ARG A 103 1.68 -35.37 -4.38
N ILE A 104 2.35 -34.46 -3.70
CA ILE A 104 2.73 -33.16 -4.28
C ILE A 104 3.92 -33.42 -5.22
N PRO A 105 3.79 -33.04 -6.51
CA PRO A 105 4.87 -33.25 -7.47
C PRO A 105 6.16 -32.51 -7.07
N ALA A 106 7.31 -33.07 -7.39
CA ALA A 106 8.60 -32.43 -7.16
C ALA A 106 8.85 -31.27 -8.15
N ALA A 107 8.50 -31.47 -9.43
CA ALA A 107 8.74 -30.49 -10.47
C ALA A 107 7.74 -29.29 -10.38
N PRO A 108 8.22 -28.04 -10.53
CA PRO A 108 7.37 -26.83 -10.46
C PRO A 108 6.20 -26.84 -11.46
N ASP A 109 6.44 -27.23 -12.70
CA ASP A 109 5.41 -27.27 -13.75
C ASP A 109 4.30 -28.28 -13.44
N ASP A 110 4.65 -29.41 -12.84
CA ASP A 110 3.69 -30.40 -12.43
C ASP A 110 2.86 -29.96 -11.23
N ARG A 111 3.46 -29.17 -10.30
CA ARG A 111 2.72 -28.50 -9.22
C ARG A 111 1.71 -27.51 -9.79
N ALA A 112 2.13 -26.69 -10.75
CA ALA A 112 1.23 -25.73 -11.41
C ALA A 112 0.09 -26.42 -12.15
N ARG A 113 0.38 -27.58 -12.81
CA ARG A 113 -0.65 -28.39 -13.48
C ARG A 113 -1.61 -29.01 -12.47
N ALA A 114 -1.09 -29.58 -11.37
CA ALA A 114 -1.89 -30.16 -10.29
C ALA A 114 -2.78 -29.11 -9.63
N TRP A 115 -2.25 -27.89 -9.39
CA TRP A 115 -3.00 -26.75 -8.87
C TRP A 115 -4.18 -26.38 -9.78
N ARG A 116 -3.92 -26.18 -11.08
CA ARG A 116 -4.97 -25.87 -12.07
C ARG A 116 -6.06 -26.96 -12.12
N THR A 117 -5.65 -28.23 -12.15
CA THR A 117 -6.59 -29.37 -12.13
C THR A 117 -7.43 -29.37 -10.86
N ARG A 118 -6.81 -29.07 -9.71
CA ARG A 118 -7.49 -29.10 -8.40
C ARG A 118 -8.50 -27.96 -8.25
N THR A 119 -8.26 -26.84 -8.87
CA THR A 119 -9.11 -25.65 -8.80
C THR A 119 -10.12 -25.56 -9.94
N ALA A 120 -10.03 -26.40 -10.98
CA ALA A 120 -10.82 -26.29 -12.22
C ALA A 120 -12.34 -26.29 -12.03
N ALA A 121 -12.87 -26.99 -11.02
CA ALA A 121 -14.29 -27.05 -10.71
C ALA A 121 -14.65 -26.40 -9.37
N GLY A 122 -13.68 -25.71 -8.74
CA GLY A 122 -13.83 -25.16 -7.40
C GLY A 122 -14.30 -23.70 -7.42
N ARG A 123 -14.90 -23.30 -6.28
CA ARG A 123 -15.24 -21.92 -5.96
C ARG A 123 -14.41 -21.47 -4.75
N LEU A 124 -13.17 -21.11 -5.03
CA LEU A 124 -12.17 -20.73 -4.04
C LEU A 124 -11.91 -19.20 -4.08
N LEU A 125 -11.72 -18.62 -2.91
CA LEU A 125 -11.15 -17.28 -2.78
C LEU A 125 -9.66 -17.42 -2.39
N LEU A 126 -8.79 -16.90 -3.23
CA LEU A 126 -7.36 -16.86 -2.98
C LEU A 126 -6.92 -15.43 -2.68
N VAL A 127 -6.35 -15.20 -1.50
CA VAL A 127 -5.72 -13.94 -1.11
C VAL A 127 -4.21 -14.14 -1.14
N LEU A 128 -3.55 -13.52 -2.12
CA LEU A 128 -2.09 -13.51 -2.25
C LEU A 128 -1.57 -12.18 -1.69
N ASP A 129 -1.05 -12.22 -0.48
CA ASP A 129 -0.59 -11.02 0.20
C ASP A 129 0.89 -10.75 -0.10
N ASP A 130 1.23 -9.47 -0.23
CA ASP A 130 2.58 -8.96 -0.45
C ASP A 130 3.32 -9.61 -1.64
N ALA A 131 2.71 -9.57 -2.82
CA ALA A 131 3.34 -10.03 -4.06
C ALA A 131 4.47 -9.08 -4.50
N ALA A 132 5.63 -9.65 -4.87
CA ALA A 132 6.78 -8.89 -5.35
C ALA A 132 6.60 -8.42 -6.78
N ASP A 133 6.24 -9.33 -7.67
CA ASP A 133 6.09 -9.12 -9.11
C ASP A 133 5.09 -10.13 -9.72
N GLU A 134 4.88 -10.02 -11.03
CA GLU A 134 3.97 -10.91 -11.78
C GLU A 134 4.47 -12.35 -11.88
N ARG A 135 5.78 -12.57 -11.82
CA ARG A 135 6.38 -13.91 -11.91
C ARG A 135 6.05 -14.73 -10.68
N ALA A 136 6.02 -14.07 -9.52
CA ALA A 136 5.61 -14.69 -8.26
C ALA A 136 4.15 -15.13 -8.26
N VAL A 137 3.27 -14.42 -8.98
CA VAL A 137 1.82 -14.61 -8.93
C VAL A 137 1.31 -15.50 -10.05
N ARG A 138 1.81 -15.33 -11.28
CA ARG A 138 1.25 -15.94 -12.49
C ARG A 138 1.07 -17.47 -12.39
N PRO A 139 2.01 -18.27 -11.82
CA PRO A 139 1.82 -19.71 -11.66
C PRO A 139 0.71 -20.09 -10.66
N LEU A 140 0.34 -19.18 -9.75
CA LEU A 140 -0.61 -19.42 -8.66
C LEU A 140 -2.06 -19.13 -9.08
N LEU A 141 -2.28 -18.52 -10.24
CA LEU A 141 -3.62 -18.14 -10.70
C LEU A 141 -4.42 -19.39 -11.10
N PRO A 142 -5.64 -19.57 -10.56
CA PRO A 142 -6.56 -20.61 -11.03
C PRO A 142 -7.12 -20.27 -12.41
N VAL A 143 -7.45 -21.30 -13.18
CA VAL A 143 -7.99 -21.16 -14.56
C VAL A 143 -9.48 -21.49 -14.57
N THR A 144 -10.28 -20.83 -13.72
CA THR A 144 -11.72 -21.11 -13.65
C THR A 144 -12.49 -19.88 -13.21
N ASP A 145 -13.68 -19.74 -13.78
CA ASP A 145 -14.61 -18.64 -13.47
C ASP A 145 -15.21 -18.72 -12.06
N GLY A 146 -15.08 -19.87 -11.40
CA GLY A 146 -15.58 -20.10 -10.04
C GLY A 146 -14.67 -19.52 -8.96
N CYS A 147 -13.38 -19.37 -9.23
CA CYS A 147 -12.41 -18.84 -8.29
C CYS A 147 -12.24 -17.32 -8.44
N ALA A 148 -11.81 -16.66 -7.36
CA ALA A 148 -11.36 -15.29 -7.44
C ALA A 148 -10.03 -15.12 -6.69
N VAL A 149 -9.21 -14.19 -7.16
CA VAL A 149 -7.91 -13.90 -6.60
C VAL A 149 -7.83 -12.42 -6.22
N LEU A 150 -7.48 -12.18 -4.98
CA LEU A 150 -7.23 -10.85 -4.44
C LEU A 150 -5.74 -10.77 -4.09
N ILE A 151 -5.02 -9.88 -4.74
CA ILE A 151 -3.58 -9.74 -4.60
C ILE A 151 -3.29 -8.41 -3.93
N THR A 152 -2.40 -8.37 -2.97
CA THR A 152 -1.80 -7.12 -2.51
C THR A 152 -0.37 -7.00 -3.00
N SER A 153 0.02 -5.83 -3.44
CA SER A 153 1.38 -5.56 -3.92
C SER A 153 1.78 -4.10 -3.71
N ARG A 154 3.07 -3.84 -3.68
CA ARG A 154 3.64 -2.48 -3.77
C ARG A 154 3.82 -2.00 -5.21
N SER A 155 3.66 -2.90 -6.18
CA SER A 155 3.68 -2.63 -7.62
C SER A 155 2.29 -2.82 -8.22
N GLY A 156 2.01 -2.13 -9.32
CA GLY A 156 0.73 -2.25 -10.04
C GLY A 156 0.51 -3.59 -10.73
N LEU A 157 1.53 -4.45 -10.82
CA LEU A 157 1.49 -5.74 -11.52
C LEU A 157 0.86 -5.61 -12.91
N TYR A 158 1.35 -4.64 -13.69
CA TYR A 158 0.72 -4.24 -14.96
C TYR A 158 0.79 -5.30 -16.05
N ALA A 159 1.73 -6.25 -15.98
CA ALA A 159 1.85 -7.36 -16.91
C ALA A 159 0.98 -8.58 -16.53
N LEU A 160 0.09 -8.48 -15.52
CA LEU A 160 -1.00 -9.43 -15.31
C LEU A 160 -2.18 -9.04 -16.20
N GLU A 161 -2.39 -9.81 -17.24
CA GLU A 161 -3.47 -9.61 -18.20
C GLU A 161 -4.84 -9.73 -17.50
N GLY A 162 -5.79 -8.87 -17.88
CA GLY A 162 -7.16 -8.88 -17.36
C GLY A 162 -7.33 -8.53 -15.88
N ALA A 163 -6.26 -8.33 -15.13
CA ALA A 163 -6.35 -7.97 -13.73
C ALA A 163 -6.91 -6.56 -13.53
N SER A 164 -7.93 -6.44 -12.67
CA SER A 164 -8.44 -5.14 -12.20
C SER A 164 -7.56 -4.60 -11.09
N ARG A 165 -7.36 -3.27 -11.04
CA ARG A 165 -6.47 -2.64 -10.07
C ARG A 165 -7.20 -1.60 -9.23
N THR A 166 -6.92 -1.63 -7.92
CA THR A 166 -7.38 -0.63 -6.97
C THR A 166 -6.17 -0.02 -6.28
N VAL A 167 -5.89 1.24 -6.58
CA VAL A 167 -4.83 2.00 -5.90
C VAL A 167 -5.41 2.64 -4.64
N LEU A 168 -4.83 2.35 -3.48
CA LEU A 168 -5.24 2.96 -2.22
C LEU A 168 -4.52 4.31 -2.04
N ALA A 169 -5.30 5.37 -1.98
CA ALA A 169 -4.82 6.70 -1.59
C ALA A 169 -4.70 6.80 -0.04
N PRO A 170 -4.06 7.80 0.55
CA PRO A 170 -4.17 8.12 1.98
C PRO A 170 -5.64 8.22 2.43
N LEU A 171 -5.91 7.94 3.70
CA LEU A 171 -7.25 8.17 4.28
C LEU A 171 -7.61 9.65 4.16
N THR A 172 -8.87 9.90 3.91
CA THR A 172 -9.41 11.28 3.96
C THR A 172 -9.29 11.84 5.38
N PRO A 173 -9.30 13.18 5.57
CA PRO A 173 -9.27 13.77 6.89
C PRO A 173 -10.36 13.24 7.85
N PRO A 174 -11.63 13.07 7.44
CA PRO A 174 -12.66 12.46 8.30
C PRO A 174 -12.35 11.00 8.69
N GLU A 175 -11.88 10.17 7.75
CA GLU A 175 -11.51 8.78 8.03
C GLU A 175 -10.29 8.69 8.95
N SER A 176 -9.30 9.55 8.74
CA SER A 176 -8.09 9.65 9.57
C SER A 176 -8.44 10.02 11.00
N ARG A 177 -9.31 11.02 11.18
CA ARG A 177 -9.82 11.43 12.50
C ARG A 177 -10.59 10.28 13.16
N ALA A 178 -11.51 9.64 12.43
CA ALA A 178 -12.30 8.53 12.96
C ALA A 178 -11.41 7.35 13.41
N LEU A 179 -10.40 7.00 12.61
CA LEU A 179 -9.42 5.96 12.97
C LEU A 179 -8.63 6.37 14.21
N PHE A 180 -8.09 7.58 14.26
CA PHE A 180 -7.31 8.07 15.40
C PHE A 180 -8.14 8.11 16.69
N THR A 181 -9.37 8.66 16.64
CA THR A 181 -10.29 8.68 17.77
C THR A 181 -10.60 7.27 18.29
N ARG A 182 -10.82 6.31 17.40
CA ARG A 182 -11.03 4.90 17.78
C ARG A 182 -9.82 4.28 18.49
N LEU A 183 -8.60 4.67 18.09
CA LEU A 183 -7.35 4.14 18.64
C LEU A 183 -6.91 4.84 19.93
N ALA A 184 -7.09 6.16 20.02
CA ALA A 184 -6.65 6.99 21.13
C ALA A 184 -7.73 7.17 22.22
N GLY A 185 -9.00 6.89 21.88
CA GLY A 185 -10.15 7.09 22.76
C GLY A 185 -10.83 8.44 22.56
N THR A 186 -12.17 8.42 22.53
CA THR A 186 -13.02 9.59 22.27
C THR A 186 -12.80 10.70 23.30
N SER A 187 -12.74 10.32 24.59
CA SER A 187 -12.57 11.30 25.69
C SER A 187 -11.32 12.17 25.51
N LEU A 188 -10.19 11.57 25.08
CA LEU A 188 -8.94 12.31 24.90
C LEU A 188 -9.01 13.22 23.68
N THR A 189 -9.55 12.75 22.56
CA THR A 189 -9.65 13.54 21.33
C THR A 189 -10.62 14.70 21.46
N ASP A 190 -11.68 14.56 22.26
CA ASP A 190 -12.66 15.62 22.52
C ASP A 190 -12.15 16.66 23.52
N SER A 191 -11.28 16.24 24.46
CA SER A 191 -10.67 17.18 25.42
C SER A 191 -9.62 18.10 24.80
N GLU A 192 -8.90 17.61 23.75
CA GLU A 192 -7.84 18.36 23.07
C GLU A 192 -8.01 18.29 21.52
N PRO A 193 -9.09 18.86 20.96
CA PRO A 193 -9.43 18.67 19.55
C PRO A 193 -8.41 19.27 18.57
N ALA A 194 -7.75 20.36 18.94
CA ALA A 194 -6.70 20.98 18.13
C ALA A 194 -5.45 20.08 18.07
N ALA A 195 -5.05 19.50 19.21
CA ALA A 195 -3.93 18.57 19.26
C ALA A 195 -4.25 17.27 18.50
N ALA A 196 -5.49 16.76 18.61
CA ALA A 196 -5.94 15.62 17.84
C ALA A 196 -5.86 15.87 16.33
N SER A 197 -6.27 17.07 15.88
CA SER A 197 -6.12 17.47 14.48
C SER A 197 -4.65 17.51 14.05
N ALA A 198 -3.79 18.13 14.84
CA ALA A 198 -2.36 18.23 14.54
C ALA A 198 -1.69 16.84 14.42
N VAL A 199 -2.03 15.88 15.30
CA VAL A 199 -1.55 14.50 15.22
C VAL A 199 -2.03 13.83 13.93
N VAL A 200 -3.31 13.97 13.59
CA VAL A 200 -3.89 13.40 12.36
C VAL A 200 -3.21 13.97 11.11
N ASP A 201 -3.00 15.29 11.08
CA ASP A 201 -2.36 15.98 9.96
C ASP A 201 -0.89 15.56 9.79
N ALA A 202 -0.14 15.41 10.90
CA ALA A 202 1.23 14.91 10.87
C ALA A 202 1.34 13.46 10.35
N CYS A 203 0.30 12.63 10.55
CA CYS A 203 0.23 11.28 10.02
C CYS A 203 -0.07 11.24 8.51
N GLY A 204 -0.54 12.33 7.91
CA GLY A 204 -0.79 12.45 6.46
C GLY A 204 -1.80 11.45 5.91
N GLY A 205 -2.75 10.97 6.72
CA GLY A 205 -3.72 9.96 6.30
C GLY A 205 -3.14 8.54 6.16
N LEU A 206 -1.91 8.29 6.62
CA LEU A 206 -1.30 6.96 6.57
C LEU A 206 -1.81 6.09 7.74
N PRO A 207 -2.57 5.00 7.48
CA PRO A 207 -3.13 4.17 8.56
C PRO A 207 -2.10 3.62 9.54
N LEU A 208 -0.92 3.23 9.06
CA LEU A 208 0.18 2.76 9.93
C LEU A 208 0.64 3.87 10.89
N ALA A 209 0.79 5.11 10.41
CA ALA A 209 1.18 6.25 11.23
C ALA A 209 0.11 6.55 12.30
N LEU A 210 -1.16 6.57 11.92
CA LEU A 210 -2.29 6.78 12.85
C LEU A 210 -2.35 5.67 13.91
N ARG A 211 -2.12 4.41 13.55
CA ARG A 211 -2.06 3.28 14.47
C ARG A 211 -0.92 3.42 15.49
N ILE A 212 0.26 3.78 15.03
CA ILE A 212 1.42 4.01 15.91
C ILE A 212 1.14 5.20 16.83
N ALA A 213 0.60 6.29 16.31
CA ALA A 213 0.24 7.48 17.09
C ALA A 213 -0.77 7.13 18.19
N GLY A 214 -1.85 6.42 17.84
CA GLY A 214 -2.84 5.96 18.81
C GLY A 214 -2.25 5.06 19.90
N ALA A 215 -1.41 4.08 19.52
CA ALA A 215 -0.74 3.20 20.47
C ALA A 215 0.19 3.96 21.42
N LYS A 216 0.94 4.96 20.92
CA LYS A 216 1.81 5.78 21.78
C LYS A 216 1.04 6.65 22.75
N VAL A 217 -0.06 7.22 22.31
CA VAL A 217 -0.96 8.02 23.15
C VAL A 217 -1.53 7.15 24.26
N MET A 218 -2.04 5.97 23.93
CA MET A 218 -2.59 5.02 24.92
C MET A 218 -1.53 4.50 25.89
N ALA A 219 -0.28 4.36 25.45
CA ALA A 219 0.82 3.94 26.33
C ALA A 219 1.26 5.02 27.34
N ARG A 220 0.82 6.28 27.16
CA ARG A 220 1.18 7.41 28.02
C ARG A 220 -0.04 8.26 28.39
N PRO A 221 -1.03 7.70 29.10
CA PRO A 221 -2.30 8.39 29.36
C PRO A 221 -2.16 9.64 30.24
N HIS A 222 -1.01 9.82 30.91
CA HIS A 222 -0.69 10.99 31.73
C HIS A 222 -0.06 12.15 30.94
N TRP A 223 0.21 11.95 29.64
CA TRP A 223 0.70 13.05 28.80
C TRP A 223 -0.49 13.76 28.15
N PRO A 224 -0.48 15.11 28.13
CA PRO A 224 -1.42 15.83 27.29
C PRO A 224 -1.14 15.52 25.82
N LEU A 225 -2.21 15.45 25.02
CA LEU A 225 -2.11 15.14 23.60
C LEU A 225 -1.31 16.18 22.83
N SER A 226 -1.41 17.45 23.25
CA SER A 226 -0.62 18.58 22.74
C SER A 226 0.88 18.32 22.77
N ARG A 227 1.39 17.74 23.84
CA ARG A 227 2.81 17.37 23.95
C ARG A 227 3.24 16.37 22.89
N TYR A 228 2.38 15.42 22.52
CA TYR A 228 2.68 14.47 21.45
C TYR A 228 2.52 15.12 20.09
N ALA A 229 1.54 15.99 19.91
CA ALA A 229 1.36 16.78 18.69
C ALA A 229 2.59 17.65 18.38
N ASP A 230 3.14 18.33 19.40
CA ASP A 230 4.37 19.15 19.26
C ASP A 230 5.57 18.31 18.81
N ARG A 231 5.72 17.10 19.35
CA ARG A 231 6.81 16.19 18.95
C ARG A 231 6.65 15.66 17.53
N LEU A 232 5.43 15.40 17.10
CA LEU A 232 5.14 15.00 15.73
C LEU A 232 5.25 16.17 14.74
N GLY A 233 5.01 17.38 15.20
CA GLY A 233 5.19 18.61 14.40
C GLY A 233 6.65 18.97 14.12
N ASP A 234 7.60 18.43 14.87
CA ASP A 234 9.03 18.58 14.67
C ASP A 234 9.52 17.63 13.56
N PRO A 235 9.91 18.13 12.36
CA PRO A 235 10.31 17.29 11.24
C PRO A 235 11.45 16.30 11.56
N ASP A 236 12.38 16.69 12.44
CA ASP A 236 13.53 15.87 12.83
C ASP A 236 13.11 14.70 13.74
N ARG A 237 11.97 14.79 14.39
CA ARG A 237 11.44 13.80 15.33
C ARG A 237 10.29 12.97 14.77
N THR A 238 9.54 13.48 13.79
CA THR A 238 8.31 12.88 13.29
C THR A 238 8.45 11.38 13.02
N LEU A 239 9.45 10.97 12.22
CA LEU A 239 9.64 9.56 11.88
C LEU A 239 10.10 8.71 13.07
N ALA A 240 10.84 9.27 14.03
CA ALA A 240 11.22 8.57 15.26
C ALA A 240 10.02 8.41 16.21
N GLU A 241 9.13 9.41 16.25
CA GLU A 241 7.87 9.31 16.99
C GLU A 241 6.88 8.34 16.35
N LEU A 242 6.97 8.09 15.04
CA LEU A 242 6.14 7.10 14.33
C LEU A 242 6.76 5.69 14.34
N ALA A 243 7.23 5.26 15.53
CA ALA A 243 7.69 3.91 15.80
C ALA A 243 7.22 3.45 17.19
N VAL A 244 6.69 2.22 17.31
CA VAL A 244 6.27 1.56 18.55
C VAL A 244 6.40 0.05 18.39
N ALA A 245 7.04 -0.63 19.33
CA ALA A 245 7.33 -2.07 19.27
C ALA A 245 7.94 -2.46 17.90
N ASP A 246 7.30 -3.36 17.16
CA ASP A 246 7.68 -3.83 15.84
C ASP A 246 7.12 -2.98 14.68
N LEU A 247 6.33 -1.94 15.01
CA LEU A 247 5.76 -1.04 14.02
C LEU A 247 6.61 0.22 13.88
N SER A 248 7.05 0.51 12.65
CA SER A 248 7.82 1.71 12.33
C SER A 248 7.51 2.16 10.91
N VAL A 249 7.12 3.43 10.76
CA VAL A 249 6.93 4.02 9.43
C VAL A 249 8.25 4.09 8.69
N ARG A 250 9.32 4.52 9.39
CA ARG A 250 10.67 4.63 8.81
C ARG A 250 11.16 3.29 8.27
N ASP A 251 11.02 2.22 9.05
CA ASP A 251 11.55 0.90 8.66
C ASP A 251 10.79 0.33 7.47
N ARG A 252 9.45 0.54 7.41
CA ARG A 252 8.64 0.16 6.26
C ARG A 252 9.01 0.93 4.99
N LEU A 253 9.34 2.22 5.11
CA LEU A 253 9.83 3.01 4.00
C LEU A 253 11.26 2.58 3.62
N MET A 254 12.16 2.34 4.59
CA MET A 254 13.52 1.88 4.33
C MET A 254 13.56 0.55 3.57
N GLU A 255 12.74 -0.42 4.00
CA GLU A 255 12.59 -1.71 3.33
C GLU A 255 12.17 -1.56 1.86
N ALA A 256 11.19 -0.67 1.60
CA ALA A 256 10.73 -0.39 0.25
C ALA A 256 11.77 0.42 -0.56
N TYR A 257 12.48 1.36 0.06
CA TYR A 257 13.54 2.18 -0.54
C TYR A 257 14.68 1.32 -1.07
N GLY A 258 15.08 0.29 -0.33
CA GLY A 258 16.15 -0.62 -0.74
C GLY A 258 15.86 -1.37 -2.06
N ARG A 259 14.61 -1.41 -2.51
CA ARG A 259 14.19 -2.10 -3.75
C ARG A 259 14.14 -1.18 -4.96
N LEU A 260 14.14 0.14 -4.76
CA LEU A 260 14.22 1.08 -5.86
C LEU A 260 15.59 1.01 -6.53
N ALA A 261 15.61 1.13 -7.85
CA ALA A 261 16.85 1.29 -8.61
C ALA A 261 17.62 2.55 -8.15
N ALA A 262 18.93 2.53 -8.22
CA ALA A 262 19.76 3.63 -7.73
C ALA A 262 19.40 5.01 -8.34
N PRO A 263 19.13 5.14 -9.66
CA PRO A 263 18.68 6.42 -10.24
C PRO A 263 17.36 6.90 -9.66
N VAL A 264 16.39 5.98 -9.47
CA VAL A 264 15.07 6.29 -8.92
C VAL A 264 15.19 6.74 -7.46
N ARG A 265 16.04 6.09 -6.65
CA ARG A 265 16.35 6.54 -5.27
C ARG A 265 16.92 7.96 -5.26
N ARG A 266 17.85 8.24 -6.19
CA ARG A 266 18.45 9.57 -6.31
C ARG A 266 17.38 10.61 -6.69
N ALA A 267 16.50 10.32 -7.64
CA ALA A 267 15.39 11.20 -8.00
C ALA A 267 14.47 11.49 -6.82
N LEU A 268 14.12 10.47 -6.02
CA LEU A 268 13.32 10.62 -4.79
C LEU A 268 13.97 11.57 -3.78
N ARG A 269 15.27 11.42 -3.53
CA ARG A 269 16.02 12.28 -2.60
C ARG A 269 15.99 13.74 -3.06
N PHE A 270 16.33 13.99 -4.32
CA PHE A 270 16.36 15.37 -4.85
C PHE A 270 14.96 15.99 -4.94
N HIS A 271 13.94 15.21 -5.32
CA HIS A 271 12.56 15.68 -5.30
C HIS A 271 12.15 16.17 -3.90
N SER A 272 12.57 15.46 -2.84
CA SER A 272 12.21 15.80 -1.46
C SER A 272 12.69 17.18 -1.01
N ALA A 273 13.76 17.71 -1.61
CA ALA A 273 14.31 19.04 -1.33
C ALA A 273 13.46 20.19 -1.90
N LEU A 274 12.57 19.91 -2.85
CA LEU A 274 11.76 20.90 -3.56
C LEU A 274 10.46 21.31 -2.84
N GLY A 275 10.26 20.79 -1.62
CA GLY A 275 9.12 21.18 -0.79
C GLY A 275 7.90 20.27 -0.92
N PRO A 276 6.73 20.67 -0.35
CA PRO A 276 5.53 19.85 -0.27
C PRO A 276 4.64 19.93 -1.51
N HIS A 277 4.92 20.84 -2.41
CA HIS A 277 4.08 21.10 -3.59
C HIS A 277 4.37 20.12 -4.72
N PRO A 278 3.44 19.94 -5.67
CA PRO A 278 3.71 19.19 -6.90
C PRO A 278 4.88 19.82 -7.67
N VAL A 279 5.75 18.97 -8.20
CA VAL A 279 6.98 19.40 -8.88
C VAL A 279 6.98 18.85 -10.30
N GLU A 280 7.29 19.71 -11.27
CA GLU A 280 7.47 19.34 -12.69
C GLU A 280 8.81 18.65 -12.91
N PRO A 281 8.91 17.70 -13.87
CA PRO A 281 10.14 16.97 -14.17
C PRO A 281 11.34 17.86 -14.46
N GLY A 282 11.15 18.95 -15.20
CA GLY A 282 12.22 19.90 -15.51
C GLY A 282 12.89 20.55 -14.30
N THR A 283 12.19 20.64 -13.16
CA THR A 283 12.79 21.15 -11.91
C THR A 283 13.68 20.11 -11.26
N VAL A 284 13.25 18.84 -11.26
CA VAL A 284 14.05 17.72 -10.73
C VAL A 284 15.25 17.46 -11.64
N ALA A 285 15.09 17.56 -12.96
CA ALA A 285 16.16 17.40 -13.96
C ALA A 285 17.37 18.31 -13.66
N ARG A 286 17.08 19.59 -13.33
CA ARG A 286 18.17 20.56 -12.99
C ARG A 286 18.97 20.13 -11.78
N LEU A 287 18.34 19.51 -10.77
CA LEU A 287 19.04 19.02 -9.58
C LEU A 287 19.79 17.71 -9.85
N LEU A 288 19.26 16.88 -10.72
CA LEU A 288 19.88 15.62 -11.11
C LEU A 288 21.04 15.81 -12.09
N GLY A 289 21.06 16.92 -12.82
CA GLY A 289 21.98 17.13 -13.93
C GLY A 289 21.63 16.29 -15.15
N THR A 290 20.34 16.01 -15.38
CA THR A 290 19.81 15.17 -16.47
C THR A 290 18.87 15.96 -17.38
N GLY A 291 18.40 15.32 -18.47
CA GLY A 291 17.35 15.88 -19.33
C GLY A 291 15.96 15.80 -18.67
N PRO A 292 15.02 16.69 -19.07
CA PRO A 292 13.64 16.65 -18.53
C PRO A 292 12.92 15.33 -18.79
N GLU A 293 13.14 14.69 -19.94
CA GLU A 293 12.55 13.39 -20.29
C GLU A 293 13.03 12.27 -19.36
N GLU A 294 14.35 12.20 -19.12
CA GLU A 294 14.91 11.22 -18.18
C GLU A 294 14.38 11.44 -16.75
N ALA A 295 14.26 12.69 -16.33
CA ALA A 295 13.69 13.00 -15.02
C ALA A 295 12.21 12.62 -14.93
N ASP A 296 11.42 12.78 -16.01
CA ASP A 296 10.03 12.36 -16.08
C ASP A 296 9.89 10.84 -15.96
N GLU A 297 10.72 10.07 -16.67
CA GLU A 297 10.78 8.62 -16.56
C GLU A 297 11.08 8.17 -15.11
N LEU A 298 12.07 8.77 -14.44
CA LEU A 298 12.41 8.45 -13.05
C LEU A 298 11.27 8.80 -12.08
N LEU A 299 10.57 9.90 -12.33
CA LEU A 299 9.42 10.30 -11.51
C LEU A 299 8.19 9.43 -11.80
N ALA A 300 8.00 9.00 -13.04
CA ALA A 300 6.96 8.02 -13.41
C ALA A 300 7.21 6.67 -12.74
N ASP A 301 8.47 6.21 -12.67
CA ASP A 301 8.86 5.01 -11.92
C ASP A 301 8.56 5.14 -10.41
N LEU A 302 8.81 6.32 -9.83
CA LEU A 302 8.41 6.61 -8.43
C LEU A 302 6.90 6.55 -8.25
N ALA A 303 6.12 7.06 -9.21
CA ALA A 303 4.67 7.01 -9.16
C ALA A 303 4.15 5.58 -9.35
N ALA A 304 4.73 4.79 -10.26
CA ALA A 304 4.40 3.39 -10.47
C ALA A 304 4.68 2.51 -9.24
N ALA A 305 5.72 2.87 -8.47
CA ALA A 305 6.08 2.24 -7.20
C ALA A 305 5.36 2.87 -5.98
N HIS A 306 4.41 3.78 -6.20
CA HIS A 306 3.63 4.49 -5.17
C HIS A 306 4.44 5.31 -4.16
N TRP A 307 5.60 5.83 -4.56
CA TRP A 307 6.38 6.79 -3.79
C TRP A 307 5.96 8.23 -4.05
N ALA A 308 5.46 8.51 -5.25
CA ALA A 308 4.93 9.79 -5.65
C ALA A 308 3.51 9.64 -6.20
N GLU A 309 2.75 10.70 -6.12
CA GLU A 309 1.47 10.86 -6.80
C GLU A 309 1.70 11.64 -8.09
N ALA A 310 1.35 11.05 -9.22
CA ALA A 310 1.36 11.73 -10.51
C ALA A 310 0.07 12.55 -10.67
N LEU A 311 0.21 13.84 -10.95
CA LEU A 311 -0.87 14.79 -11.12
C LEU A 311 -0.86 15.31 -12.56
N ARG A 312 -2.04 15.45 -13.15
CA ARG A 312 -2.19 16.11 -14.46
C ARG A 312 -2.30 17.60 -14.24
N HIS A 313 -1.41 18.35 -14.88
CA HIS A 313 -1.40 19.80 -14.86
C HIS A 313 -1.45 20.33 -16.30
N PRO A 314 -2.02 21.54 -16.56
CA PRO A 314 -2.04 22.12 -17.92
C PRO A 314 -0.66 22.26 -18.56
N GLY A 315 0.39 22.40 -17.77
CA GLY A 315 1.79 22.50 -18.22
C GLY A 315 2.51 21.16 -18.42
N GLY A 316 1.86 20.02 -18.16
CA GLY A 316 2.47 18.69 -18.22
C GLY A 316 2.31 17.89 -16.92
N PRO A 317 2.99 16.75 -16.79
CA PRO A 317 2.94 15.95 -15.56
C PRO A 317 3.62 16.69 -14.40
N ALA A 318 3.07 16.55 -13.21
CA ALA A 318 3.68 17.00 -11.97
C ALA A 318 3.57 15.89 -10.91
N TYR A 319 4.54 15.87 -10.01
CA TYR A 319 4.65 14.77 -9.04
C TYR A 319 4.70 15.33 -7.63
N ARG A 320 4.02 14.66 -6.70
CA ARG A 320 3.96 15.06 -5.30
C ARG A 320 4.32 13.89 -4.39
N LEU A 321 5.17 14.13 -3.40
CA LEU A 321 5.47 13.15 -2.38
C LEU A 321 4.48 13.25 -1.21
N HIS A 322 4.12 12.11 -0.65
CA HIS A 322 3.43 12.06 0.62
C HIS A 322 4.30 12.72 1.72
N PRO A 323 3.75 13.48 2.69
CA PRO A 323 4.54 14.19 3.70
C PRO A 323 5.57 13.31 4.42
N LEU A 324 5.20 12.11 4.86
CA LEU A 324 6.10 11.18 5.54
C LEU A 324 7.16 10.59 4.60
N VAL A 325 6.85 10.39 3.32
CA VAL A 325 7.83 10.00 2.30
C VAL A 325 8.84 11.11 2.08
N ARG A 326 8.37 12.36 2.01
CA ARG A 326 9.25 13.52 1.85
C ARG A 326 10.22 13.66 3.02
N LEU A 327 9.74 13.56 4.27
CA LEU A 327 10.60 13.58 5.46
C LEU A 327 11.62 12.44 5.45
N PHE A 328 11.21 11.23 5.08
CA PHE A 328 12.09 10.09 4.94
C PHE A 328 13.19 10.36 3.89
N ALA A 329 12.79 10.81 2.70
CA ALA A 329 13.71 11.06 1.61
C ALA A 329 14.68 12.22 1.88
N GLN A 330 14.26 13.25 2.64
CA GLN A 330 15.14 14.31 3.14
C GLN A 330 16.21 13.76 4.09
N GLY A 331 15.85 12.86 4.99
CA GLY A 331 16.81 12.18 5.84
C GLY A 331 17.83 11.34 5.04
N MET A 332 17.36 10.67 3.97
CA MET A 332 18.25 9.92 3.06
C MET A 332 19.15 10.85 2.23
N LEU A 333 18.62 12.00 1.80
CA LEU A 333 19.42 13.01 1.10
C LEU A 333 20.58 13.52 1.96
N ALA A 334 20.29 13.87 3.21
CA ALA A 334 21.32 14.33 4.16
C ALA A 334 22.38 13.27 4.44
N ALA A 335 21.98 11.98 4.50
CA ALA A 335 22.87 10.87 4.80
C ALA A 335 23.78 10.47 3.61
N GLU A 336 23.26 10.52 2.37
CA GLU A 336 23.97 10.00 1.19
C GLU A 336 24.65 11.09 0.35
N GLU A 337 24.09 12.31 0.31
CA GLU A 337 24.57 13.39 -0.57
C GLU A 337 25.15 14.59 0.21
N GLY A 338 25.06 14.57 1.54
CA GLY A 338 25.44 15.71 2.38
C GLY A 338 24.43 16.89 2.29
N SER A 339 24.89 18.08 2.71
CA SER A 339 24.04 19.27 2.69
C SER A 339 23.82 19.76 1.26
N VAL A 340 22.70 19.43 0.64
CA VAL A 340 22.26 20.08 -0.59
C VAL A 340 21.70 21.47 -0.23
N PRO A 341 22.12 22.56 -0.91
CA PRO A 341 21.54 23.87 -0.68
C PRO A 341 20.02 23.81 -0.82
N ARG A 342 19.27 24.37 0.14
CA ARG A 342 17.83 24.57 -0.01
C ARG A 342 17.60 25.44 -1.24
N VAL A 343 17.24 24.84 -2.34
CA VAL A 343 16.76 25.57 -3.53
C VAL A 343 15.37 26.06 -3.16
N LEU A 344 15.29 27.30 -2.72
CA LEU A 344 14.02 27.99 -2.60
C LEU A 344 13.41 28.05 -4.00
N PRO A 345 12.17 27.59 -4.22
CA PRO A 345 11.49 27.75 -5.49
C PRO A 345 11.22 29.24 -5.72
N GLN A 346 12.08 29.87 -6.53
CA GLN A 346 11.75 31.16 -7.11
C GLN A 346 10.71 30.91 -8.20
N HIS A 347 9.49 31.40 -7.96
CA HIS A 347 8.35 31.42 -8.87
C HIS A 347 7.66 30.07 -9.19
N ALA A 348 6.79 29.63 -8.30
CA ALA A 348 5.60 28.91 -8.67
C ALA A 348 4.40 29.86 -8.58
N SER A 349 4.08 30.55 -9.67
CA SER A 349 2.83 31.32 -9.81
C SER A 349 1.68 30.34 -10.07
N TRP A 350 1.16 29.75 -9.00
CA TRP A 350 -0.11 29.02 -9.04
C TRP A 350 -0.94 29.34 -7.78
N ALA A 351 -1.11 30.66 -7.59
CA ALA A 351 -2.12 31.19 -6.72
C ALA A 351 -3.43 31.32 -7.53
N THR A 352 -4.46 30.63 -7.03
CA THR A 352 -5.89 30.88 -7.23
C THR A 352 -6.47 30.82 -8.66
N THR A 353 -6.98 29.60 -9.01
CA THR A 353 -8.28 29.58 -9.69
C THR A 353 -9.23 28.71 -8.86
N ARG A 354 -9.89 29.33 -7.88
CA ARG A 354 -11.19 28.86 -7.41
C ARG A 354 -12.13 29.00 -8.59
N THR A 355 -12.51 27.91 -9.19
CA THR A 355 -13.71 27.90 -10.01
C THR A 355 -14.89 27.75 -9.07
N ASP A 356 -15.52 28.88 -8.76
CA ASP A 356 -16.93 28.92 -8.43
C ASP A 356 -17.68 28.27 -9.60
N ASN A 357 -18.30 27.13 -9.35
CA ASN A 357 -19.27 26.54 -10.24
C ASN A 357 -20.61 26.54 -9.51
N THR A 358 -21.28 27.73 -9.54
CA THR A 358 -22.72 27.89 -9.32
C THR A 358 -23.34 28.18 -10.67
N ALA A 359 -24.00 27.18 -11.27
CA ALA A 359 -25.21 27.29 -12.10
C ALA A 359 -25.68 25.86 -12.43
#